data_6a8137b60ea8373c5c8c356e58c6c022
#
_entry.id   6a8137b60ea8373c5c8c356e58c6c022
#
_cell.length_a   1.000
_cell.length_b   1.000
_cell.length_c   1.000
_cell.angle_alpha   90.00
_cell.angle_beta   90.00
_cell.angle_gamma   90.00
#
_symmetry.space_group_name_H-M   'P 1'
#
loop_
_entity.id
_entity.type
_entity.pdbx_description
1 polymer ?
#
loop_
_entity_poly.entity_id
_entity_poly.type
_entity_poly.pdbx_seq_one_letter_code
_entity_poly.pdbx_strand_id
1 'polypeptide(L)'
;MLFRIVLALVVVLPFSRYAVDTGGGPSNTAGEYSKHFGALSKLSMAVAEAMPPDQYGFRPQPESMKFGELMAHIAATNYQFCAGLKDSDTPSLPSPIDKDAVVRFLSDSFEYCSAVIPNLTEGQLNKTHNSPDGNLPGREVLLALYIHVAHHRGQAEIYLRDKGIKPPSYRI
;
A
#
# COMPACT_ATOMS: atom_id res chain seq x y z
N MET A 1 -15.99 57.16 -50.37
CA MET A 1 -15.03 56.26 -49.70
C MET A 1 -15.60 56.00 -48.30
N LEU A 2 -16.30 54.86 -48.11
CA LEU A 2 -16.86 54.49 -46.81
C LEU A 2 -15.86 53.59 -46.10
N PHE A 3 -15.32 54.04 -44.97
CA PHE A 3 -14.49 53.20 -44.07
C PHE A 3 -15.40 52.35 -43.23
N ARG A 4 -15.39 51.00 -43.45
CA ARG A 4 -16.03 50.01 -42.57
C ARG A 4 -15.10 49.71 -41.39
N ILE A 5 -15.50 50.16 -40.20
CA ILE A 5 -14.83 49.78 -38.95
C ILE A 5 -15.35 48.38 -38.62
N VAL A 6 -14.43 47.40 -38.65
CA VAL A 6 -14.68 46.03 -38.13
C VAL A 6 -14.40 46.03 -36.65
N LEU A 7 -15.41 45.95 -35.84
CA LEU A 7 -15.29 45.79 -34.36
C LEU A 7 -15.00 44.31 -34.05
N ALA A 8 -13.75 44.01 -33.70
CA ALA A 8 -13.40 42.68 -33.26
C ALA A 8 -13.88 42.46 -31.80
N LEU A 9 -14.90 41.59 -31.63
CA LEU A 9 -15.39 41.18 -30.32
C LEU A 9 -14.39 40.20 -29.70
N VAL A 10 -13.59 40.66 -28.73
CA VAL A 10 -12.72 39.77 -27.92
C VAL A 10 -13.59 39.08 -26.87
N VAL A 11 -13.90 37.83 -27.12
CA VAL A 11 -14.58 36.99 -26.12
C VAL A 11 -13.54 36.51 -25.10
N VAL A 12 -13.51 37.15 -23.95
CA VAL A 12 -12.70 36.69 -22.81
C VAL A 12 -13.47 35.57 -22.13
N LEU A 13 -13.10 34.33 -22.42
CA LEU A 13 -13.62 33.17 -21.68
C LEU A 13 -13.06 33.23 -20.25
N PRO A 14 -13.90 33.05 -19.21
CA PRO A 14 -13.40 32.96 -17.86
C PRO A 14 -12.57 31.68 -17.74
N PHE A 15 -11.25 31.84 -17.50
CA PHE A 15 -10.43 30.75 -17.02
C PHE A 15 -11.00 30.29 -15.68
N SER A 16 -11.78 29.22 -15.69
CA SER A 16 -12.16 28.53 -14.47
C SER A 16 -10.88 28.04 -13.80
N ARG A 17 -10.42 28.79 -12.80
CA ARG A 17 -9.34 28.33 -11.94
C ARG A 17 -9.89 27.11 -11.18
N TYR A 18 -9.51 25.93 -11.62
CA TYR A 18 -9.62 24.78 -10.74
C TYR A 18 -8.79 25.10 -9.50
N ALA A 19 -9.46 25.46 -8.42
CA ALA A 19 -8.81 25.58 -7.11
C ALA A 19 -8.28 24.18 -6.79
N VAL A 20 -6.96 24.03 -6.81
CA VAL A 20 -6.34 22.85 -6.19
C VAL A 20 -6.75 22.94 -4.73
N ASP A 21 -7.58 22.02 -4.29
CA ASP A 21 -7.95 21.90 -2.89
C ASP A 21 -6.68 21.60 -2.09
N THR A 22 -6.12 22.64 -1.47
CA THR A 22 -5.03 22.53 -0.50
C THR A 22 -5.57 22.21 0.88
N GLY A 23 -6.83 21.72 0.95
CA GLY A 23 -7.56 21.41 2.15
C GLY A 23 -6.77 20.44 3.05
N GLY A 24 -6.57 20.83 4.30
CA GLY A 24 -5.85 20.08 5.31
C GLY A 24 -6.59 18.84 5.84
N GLY A 25 -7.68 18.40 5.20
CA GLY A 25 -8.45 17.21 5.56
C GLY A 25 -8.00 15.96 4.79
N PRO A 26 -8.48 14.76 5.23
CA PRO A 26 -8.23 13.49 4.55
C PRO A 26 -8.75 13.50 3.11
N SER A 27 -7.99 12.88 2.20
CA SER A 27 -8.37 12.74 0.79
C SER A 27 -9.42 11.65 0.60
N ASN A 28 -10.37 11.86 -0.33
CA ASN A 28 -11.29 10.79 -0.77
C ASN A 28 -10.52 9.57 -1.33
N THR A 29 -9.46 9.81 -2.07
CA THR A 29 -8.57 8.75 -2.58
C THR A 29 -7.96 7.94 -1.44
N ALA A 30 -7.51 8.58 -0.36
CA ALA A 30 -6.99 7.90 0.82
C ALA A 30 -8.03 7.01 1.48
N GLY A 31 -9.30 7.46 1.53
CA GLY A 31 -10.42 6.67 2.04
C GLY A 31 -10.71 5.41 1.20
N GLU A 32 -10.68 5.53 -0.12
CA GLU A 32 -10.86 4.40 -1.03
C GLU A 32 -9.73 3.38 -0.89
N TYR A 33 -8.48 3.85 -0.85
CA TYR A 33 -7.32 2.99 -0.61
C TYR A 33 -7.39 2.27 0.74
N SER A 34 -7.80 2.97 1.79
CA SER A 34 -7.95 2.41 3.13
C SER A 34 -8.90 1.22 3.14
N LYS A 35 -10.04 1.32 2.43
CA LYS A 35 -11.01 0.22 2.30
C LYS A 35 -10.38 -1.02 1.66
N HIS A 36 -9.69 -0.85 0.53
CA HIS A 36 -9.07 -1.96 -0.18
C HIS A 36 -7.88 -2.53 0.58
N PHE A 37 -7.09 -1.69 1.24
CA PHE A 37 -5.99 -2.12 2.09
C PHE A 37 -6.48 -2.94 3.30
N GLY A 38 -7.62 -2.56 3.90
CA GLY A 38 -8.25 -3.36 4.96
C GLY A 38 -8.69 -4.75 4.50
N ALA A 39 -9.19 -4.89 3.26
CA ALA A 39 -9.51 -6.21 2.70
C ALA A 39 -8.23 -7.04 2.45
N LEU A 40 -7.19 -6.40 1.92
CA LEU A 40 -5.89 -7.02 1.67
C LEU A 40 -5.22 -7.50 2.97
N SER A 41 -5.32 -6.70 4.04
CA SER A 41 -4.87 -7.07 5.39
C SER A 41 -5.53 -8.37 5.87
N LYS A 42 -6.87 -8.44 5.83
CA LYS A 42 -7.63 -9.63 6.25
C LYS A 42 -7.22 -10.88 5.47
N LEU A 43 -7.04 -10.74 4.16
CA LEU A 43 -6.61 -11.84 3.30
C LEU A 43 -5.18 -12.31 3.62
N SER A 44 -4.26 -11.37 3.87
CA SER A 44 -2.86 -11.68 4.19
C SER A 44 -2.74 -12.35 5.56
N MET A 45 -3.49 -11.86 6.56
CA MET A 45 -3.55 -12.48 7.89
C MET A 45 -4.09 -13.90 7.81
N ALA A 46 -5.19 -14.12 7.06
CA ALA A 46 -5.76 -15.46 6.88
C ALA A 46 -4.78 -16.43 6.21
N VAL A 47 -3.95 -15.96 5.27
CA VAL A 47 -2.89 -16.77 4.65
C VAL A 47 -1.80 -17.12 5.67
N ALA A 48 -1.35 -16.14 6.46
CA ALA A 48 -0.35 -16.37 7.50
C ALA A 48 -0.83 -17.38 8.55
N GLU A 49 -2.08 -17.24 8.99
CA GLU A 49 -2.67 -18.12 9.99
C GLU A 49 -2.90 -19.56 9.48
N ALA A 50 -3.18 -19.73 8.18
CA ALA A 50 -3.45 -21.04 7.58
C ALA A 50 -2.22 -21.97 7.58
N MET A 51 -1.00 -21.44 7.53
CA MET A 51 0.22 -22.25 7.55
C MET A 51 0.48 -22.82 8.97
N PRO A 52 0.66 -24.14 9.14
CA PRO A 52 1.04 -24.73 10.43
C PRO A 52 2.37 -24.19 10.95
N PRO A 53 2.56 -24.11 12.29
CA PRO A 53 3.79 -23.57 12.88
C PRO A 53 5.07 -24.26 12.43
N ASP A 54 5.04 -25.60 12.33
CA ASP A 54 6.15 -26.44 11.89
C ASP A 54 6.51 -26.25 10.39
N GLN A 55 5.63 -25.60 9.61
CA GLN A 55 5.82 -25.34 8.20
C GLN A 55 6.27 -23.88 7.90
N TYR A 56 6.45 -23.04 8.91
CA TYR A 56 6.93 -21.66 8.71
C TYR A 56 8.36 -21.59 8.13
N GLY A 57 9.15 -22.65 8.32
CA GLY A 57 10.46 -22.82 7.70
C GLY A 57 10.45 -23.36 6.27
N PHE A 58 9.27 -23.71 5.72
CA PHE A 58 9.17 -24.26 4.37
C PHE A 58 9.44 -23.22 3.30
N ARG A 59 10.10 -23.63 2.22
CA ARG A 59 10.26 -22.89 0.95
C ARG A 59 10.18 -23.87 -0.22
N PRO A 60 9.50 -23.48 -1.35
CA PRO A 60 9.33 -24.38 -2.49
C PRO A 60 10.63 -24.59 -3.29
N GLN A 61 11.54 -23.61 -3.29
CA GLN A 61 12.80 -23.64 -4.01
C GLN A 61 13.92 -23.09 -3.11
N PRO A 62 15.19 -23.52 -3.27
CA PRO A 62 16.31 -23.05 -2.45
C PRO A 62 16.49 -21.53 -2.43
N GLU A 63 16.21 -20.85 -3.55
CA GLU A 63 16.34 -19.41 -3.72
C GLU A 63 15.16 -18.61 -3.17
N SER A 64 14.03 -19.29 -2.85
CA SER A 64 12.85 -18.65 -2.31
C SER A 64 13.03 -18.34 -0.83
N MET A 65 12.39 -17.27 -0.38
CA MET A 65 12.23 -17.01 1.07
C MET A 65 11.48 -18.18 1.71
N LYS A 66 11.77 -18.48 2.98
CA LYS A 66 10.88 -19.33 3.77
C LYS A 66 9.53 -18.64 3.97
N PHE A 67 8.49 -19.44 4.22
CA PHE A 67 7.15 -18.87 4.41
C PHE A 67 7.11 -17.78 5.49
N GLY A 68 7.70 -18.02 6.65
CA GLY A 68 7.79 -17.01 7.72
C GLY A 68 8.59 -15.77 7.31
N GLU A 69 9.70 -15.95 6.57
CA GLU A 69 10.50 -14.84 6.04
C GLU A 69 9.69 -14.00 5.04
N LEU A 70 8.88 -14.64 4.18
CA LEU A 70 8.00 -13.95 3.23
C LEU A 70 6.91 -13.12 3.92
N MET A 71 6.27 -13.69 4.97
CA MET A 71 5.27 -12.96 5.75
C MET A 71 5.90 -11.80 6.54
N ALA A 72 7.08 -11.99 7.12
CA ALA A 72 7.82 -10.94 7.81
C ALA A 72 8.31 -9.84 6.84
N HIS A 73 8.66 -10.21 5.60
CA HIS A 73 9.02 -9.26 4.54
C HIS A 73 7.83 -8.33 4.20
N ILE A 74 6.62 -8.87 4.05
CA ILE A 74 5.40 -8.05 3.88
C ILE A 74 5.27 -7.05 5.04
N ALA A 75 5.45 -7.51 6.28
CA ALA A 75 5.34 -6.66 7.45
C ALA A 75 6.38 -5.53 7.46
N ALA A 76 7.65 -5.87 7.23
CA ALA A 76 8.73 -4.89 7.20
C ALA A 76 8.50 -3.82 6.11
N THR A 77 8.09 -4.25 4.93
CA THR A 77 7.84 -3.35 3.81
C THR A 77 6.60 -2.46 4.04
N ASN A 78 5.55 -2.97 4.69
CA ASN A 78 4.42 -2.15 5.13
C ASN A 78 4.89 -0.97 6.00
N TYR A 79 5.74 -1.21 6.99
CA TYR A 79 6.31 -0.15 7.83
C TYR A 79 7.10 0.87 7.01
N GLN A 80 7.94 0.40 6.07
CA GLN A 80 8.78 1.28 5.23
C GLN A 80 7.92 2.19 4.35
N PHE A 81 6.92 1.66 3.63
CA PHE A 81 6.02 2.45 2.80
C PHE A 81 5.23 3.48 3.63
N CYS A 82 4.65 3.04 4.74
CA CYS A 82 3.79 3.92 5.55
C CYS A 82 4.59 4.95 6.36
N ALA A 83 5.81 4.64 6.77
CA ALA A 83 6.73 5.62 7.36
C ALA A 83 7.12 6.70 6.31
N GLY A 84 7.44 6.28 5.08
CA GLY A 84 7.71 7.20 3.98
C GLY A 84 6.55 8.17 3.72
N LEU A 85 5.31 7.67 3.65
CA LEU A 85 4.11 8.52 3.48
C LEU A 85 3.89 9.53 4.61
N LYS A 86 4.41 9.25 5.81
CA LYS A 86 4.40 10.18 6.96
C LYS A 86 5.60 11.12 6.99
N ASP A 87 6.55 10.98 6.06
CA ASP A 87 7.86 11.65 6.14
C ASP A 87 8.59 11.37 7.48
N SER A 88 8.49 10.13 7.96
CA SER A 88 9.12 9.69 9.21
C SER A 88 10.09 8.55 8.95
N ASP A 89 11.04 8.36 9.86
CA ASP A 89 11.91 7.22 9.82
C ASP A 89 11.14 5.91 10.04
N THR A 90 11.57 4.85 9.35
CA THR A 90 11.07 3.50 9.62
C THR A 90 11.46 3.10 11.04
N PRO A 91 10.53 2.61 11.86
CA PRO A 91 10.86 2.15 13.20
C PRO A 91 11.83 0.96 13.16
N SER A 92 12.54 0.72 14.25
CA SER A 92 13.36 -0.50 14.38
C SER A 92 12.46 -1.73 14.27
N LEU A 93 12.75 -2.61 13.32
CA LEU A 93 11.89 -3.75 13.00
C LEU A 93 12.48 -5.05 13.58
N PRO A 94 11.65 -5.93 14.17
CA PRO A 94 12.08 -7.25 14.61
C PRO A 94 12.37 -8.16 13.39
N SER A 95 13.10 -9.25 13.65
CA SER A 95 13.32 -10.32 12.67
C SER A 95 12.74 -11.64 13.21
N PRO A 96 11.40 -11.79 13.24
CA PRO A 96 10.76 -12.97 13.79
C PRO A 96 10.94 -14.18 12.87
N ILE A 97 11.01 -15.36 13.46
CA ILE A 97 11.14 -16.63 12.74
C ILE A 97 10.05 -17.64 13.07
N ASP A 98 9.44 -17.55 14.23
CA ASP A 98 8.33 -18.40 14.62
C ASP A 98 6.96 -17.83 14.21
N LYS A 99 5.97 -18.70 14.08
CA LYS A 99 4.63 -18.33 13.61
C LYS A 99 4.02 -17.20 14.42
N ASP A 100 4.01 -17.31 15.74
CA ASP A 100 3.27 -16.37 16.58
C ASP A 100 3.89 -14.98 16.53
N ALA A 101 5.23 -14.90 16.50
CA ALA A 101 5.93 -13.63 16.37
C ALA A 101 5.77 -13.01 14.97
N VAL A 102 5.80 -13.84 13.90
CA VAL A 102 5.57 -13.39 12.52
C VAL A 102 4.13 -12.88 12.34
N VAL A 103 3.12 -13.61 12.83
CA VAL A 103 1.71 -13.20 12.73
C VAL A 103 1.46 -11.91 13.48
N ARG A 104 2.01 -11.75 14.70
CA ARG A 104 1.93 -10.46 15.43
C ARG A 104 2.59 -9.34 14.65
N PHE A 105 3.83 -9.53 14.18
CA PHE A 105 4.55 -8.51 13.41
C PHE A 105 3.78 -8.08 12.15
N LEU A 106 3.17 -9.04 11.45
CA LEU A 106 2.35 -8.77 10.28
C LEU A 106 1.09 -7.97 10.66
N SER A 107 0.38 -8.36 11.72
CA SER A 107 -0.79 -7.64 12.23
C SER A 107 -0.45 -6.19 12.60
N ASP A 108 0.61 -6.00 13.40
CA ASP A 108 1.05 -4.69 13.85
C ASP A 108 1.42 -3.77 12.66
N SER A 109 2.02 -4.34 11.60
CA SER A 109 2.36 -3.61 10.39
C SER A 109 1.13 -3.12 9.62
N PHE A 110 0.08 -3.94 9.54
CA PHE A 110 -1.20 -3.54 8.94
C PHE A 110 -1.91 -2.50 9.78
N GLU A 111 -1.88 -2.62 11.11
CA GLU A 111 -2.43 -1.60 12.03
C GLU A 111 -1.72 -0.27 11.87
N TYR A 112 -0.38 -0.29 11.79
CA TYR A 112 0.41 0.92 11.55
C TYR A 112 -0.01 1.64 10.26
N CYS A 113 -0.11 0.92 9.14
CA CYS A 113 -0.56 1.49 7.88
C CYS A 113 -2.03 1.95 7.92
N SER A 114 -2.90 1.20 8.60
CA SER A 114 -4.32 1.55 8.77
C SER A 114 -4.52 2.83 9.59
N ALA A 115 -3.58 3.19 10.45
CA ALA A 115 -3.58 4.47 11.14
C ALA A 115 -3.03 5.61 10.26
N VAL A 116 -2.24 5.33 9.23
CA VAL A 116 -1.62 6.33 8.35
C VAL A 116 -2.51 6.66 7.15
N ILE A 117 -2.89 5.64 6.39
CA ILE A 117 -3.49 5.77 5.06
C ILE A 117 -4.75 6.65 5.04
N PRO A 118 -5.76 6.44 5.91
CA PRO A 118 -7.00 7.21 5.86
C PRO A 118 -6.84 8.69 6.21
N ASN A 119 -5.71 9.07 6.79
CA ASN A 119 -5.42 10.43 7.21
C ASN A 119 -4.57 11.22 6.20
N LEU A 120 -4.19 10.61 5.06
CA LEU A 120 -3.40 11.28 4.04
C LEU A 120 -4.21 12.37 3.34
N THR A 121 -3.63 13.56 3.28
CA THR A 121 -4.19 14.71 2.56
C THR A 121 -3.87 14.64 1.06
N GLU A 122 -4.60 15.39 0.23
CA GLU A 122 -4.28 15.56 -1.19
C GLU A 122 -2.85 16.11 -1.38
N GLY A 123 -2.40 17.00 -0.51
CA GLY A 123 -1.03 17.51 -0.53
C GLY A 123 0.01 16.41 -0.36
N GLN A 124 -0.20 15.50 0.60
CA GLN A 124 0.69 14.34 0.81
C GLN A 124 0.61 13.35 -0.35
N LEU A 125 -0.57 13.11 -0.92
CA LEU A 125 -0.72 12.23 -2.07
C LEU A 125 -0.03 12.76 -3.34
N ASN A 126 0.12 14.07 -3.49
CA ASN A 126 0.79 14.69 -4.63
C ASN A 126 2.28 14.97 -4.39
N LYS A 127 2.72 15.01 -3.13
CA LYS A 127 4.11 15.20 -2.76
C LYS A 127 4.92 13.94 -3.06
N THR A 128 6.19 14.12 -3.39
CA THR A 128 7.17 13.02 -3.51
C THR A 128 7.64 12.58 -2.12
N HIS A 129 7.62 11.28 -1.89
CA HIS A 129 8.07 10.62 -0.67
C HIS A 129 9.18 9.62 -0.97
N ASN A 130 10.04 9.37 0.02
CA ASN A 130 10.97 8.26 -0.05
C ASN A 130 10.24 6.95 0.26
N SER A 131 10.48 5.92 -0.55
CA SER A 131 9.87 4.59 -0.39
C SER A 131 10.86 3.48 -0.73
N PRO A 132 10.55 2.21 -0.43
CA PRO A 132 11.37 1.07 -0.87
C PRO A 132 11.64 1.05 -2.39
N ASP A 133 10.71 1.54 -3.20
CA ASP A 133 10.81 1.60 -4.67
C ASP A 133 11.41 2.93 -5.17
N GLY A 134 11.98 3.73 -4.27
CA GLY A 134 12.59 5.03 -4.59
C GLY A 134 11.67 6.22 -4.27
N ASN A 135 11.99 7.36 -4.86
CA ASN A 135 11.24 8.59 -4.64
C ASN A 135 10.01 8.64 -5.57
N LEU A 136 8.82 8.47 -5.00
CA LEU A 136 7.55 8.41 -5.73
C LEU A 136 6.52 9.39 -5.16
N PRO A 137 5.59 9.93 -6.00
CA PRO A 137 4.41 10.63 -5.51
C PRO A 137 3.61 9.73 -4.55
N GLY A 138 3.00 10.31 -3.52
CA GLY A 138 2.28 9.55 -2.50
C GLY A 138 1.20 8.61 -3.06
N ARG A 139 0.54 8.98 -4.17
CA ARG A 139 -0.41 8.09 -4.88
C ARG A 139 0.26 6.83 -5.42
N GLU A 140 1.46 6.98 -5.97
CA GLU A 140 2.24 5.85 -6.50
C GLU A 140 2.81 5.01 -5.36
N VAL A 141 3.20 5.63 -4.24
CA VAL A 141 3.61 4.89 -3.02
C VAL A 141 2.47 4.01 -2.50
N LEU A 142 1.23 4.51 -2.46
CA LEU A 142 0.05 3.70 -2.10
C LEU A 142 -0.18 2.54 -3.07
N LEU A 143 -0.03 2.78 -4.37
CA LEU A 143 -0.18 1.75 -5.39
C LEU A 143 0.92 0.69 -5.26
N ALA A 144 2.17 1.10 -5.07
CA ALA A 144 3.32 0.21 -4.87
C ALA A 144 3.13 -0.66 -3.62
N LEU A 145 2.72 -0.07 -2.50
CA LEU A 145 2.37 -0.81 -1.27
C LEU A 145 1.32 -1.89 -1.54
N TYR A 146 0.22 -1.52 -2.22
CA TYR A 146 -0.86 -2.47 -2.52
C TYR A 146 -0.37 -3.62 -3.41
N ILE A 147 0.35 -3.30 -4.48
CA ILE A 147 0.91 -4.29 -5.42
C ILE A 147 1.89 -5.22 -4.68
N HIS A 148 2.77 -4.67 -3.85
CA HIS A 148 3.76 -5.43 -3.09
C HIS A 148 3.10 -6.47 -2.18
N VAL A 149 2.12 -6.05 -1.37
CA VAL A 149 1.41 -6.95 -0.47
C VAL A 149 0.63 -8.01 -1.26
N ALA A 150 -0.08 -7.61 -2.32
CA ALA A 150 -0.85 -8.54 -3.15
C ALA A 150 0.04 -9.57 -3.85
N HIS A 151 1.21 -9.14 -4.35
CA HIS A 151 2.20 -10.00 -4.99
C HIS A 151 2.72 -11.08 -4.03
N HIS A 152 3.24 -10.68 -2.88
CA HIS A 152 3.82 -11.62 -1.92
C HIS A 152 2.78 -12.49 -1.23
N ARG A 153 1.58 -11.97 -0.96
CA ARG A 153 0.46 -12.79 -0.51
C ARG A 153 0.11 -13.89 -1.51
N GLY A 154 0.05 -13.55 -2.81
CA GLY A 154 -0.18 -14.53 -3.88
C GLY A 154 0.90 -15.61 -3.94
N GLN A 155 2.18 -15.24 -3.73
CA GLN A 155 3.28 -16.20 -3.59
C GLN A 155 3.05 -17.12 -2.37
N ALA A 156 2.71 -16.56 -1.21
CA ALA A 156 2.47 -17.35 0.01
C ALA A 156 1.32 -18.37 -0.16
N GLU A 157 0.30 -18.06 -0.97
CA GLU A 157 -0.77 -19.00 -1.30
C GLU A 157 -0.28 -20.23 -2.09
N ILE A 158 0.77 -20.10 -2.90
CA ILE A 158 1.41 -21.25 -3.56
C ILE A 158 2.06 -22.16 -2.52
N TYR A 159 2.75 -21.59 -1.52
CA TYR A 159 3.35 -22.35 -0.42
C TYR A 159 2.29 -23.17 0.35
N LEU A 160 1.10 -22.61 0.58
CA LEU A 160 -0.01 -23.35 1.18
C LEU A 160 -0.41 -24.54 0.30
N ARG A 161 -0.58 -24.33 -1.01
CA ARG A 161 -0.94 -25.40 -1.97
C ARG A 161 0.09 -26.52 -2.02
N ASP A 162 1.37 -26.17 -1.99
CA ASP A 162 2.46 -27.15 -1.94
C ASP A 162 2.42 -28.02 -0.66
N LYS A 163 1.79 -27.51 0.40
CA LYS A 163 1.52 -28.26 1.65
C LYS A 163 0.14 -28.92 1.68
N GLY A 164 -0.59 -28.93 0.57
CA GLY A 164 -1.94 -29.49 0.50
C GLY A 164 -3.00 -28.65 1.23
N ILE A 165 -2.68 -27.41 1.59
CA ILE A 165 -3.58 -26.50 2.31
C ILE A 165 -4.30 -25.63 1.27
N LYS A 166 -5.63 -25.63 1.30
CA LYS A 166 -6.42 -24.74 0.44
C LYS A 166 -6.30 -23.30 0.95
N PRO A 167 -5.81 -22.35 0.15
CA PRO A 167 -5.74 -20.96 0.56
C PRO A 167 -7.13 -20.38 0.87
N PRO A 168 -7.20 -19.33 1.71
CA PRO A 168 -8.42 -18.58 1.94
C PRO A 168 -9.01 -18.04 0.63
N SER A 169 -10.35 -18.00 0.54
CA SER A 169 -11.02 -17.49 -0.66
C SER A 169 -10.75 -16.00 -0.85
N TYR A 170 -10.30 -15.63 -2.04
CA TYR A 170 -10.12 -14.23 -2.40
C TYR A 170 -11.48 -13.54 -2.54
N ARG A 171 -11.70 -12.50 -1.73
CA ARG A 171 -12.84 -11.57 -1.82
C ARG A 171 -12.38 -10.18 -1.36
N ILE A 172 -12.71 -9.17 -2.14
CA ILE A 172 -12.49 -7.76 -1.80
C ILE A 172 -13.77 -7.17 -1.23
#